data_58e25b7402314de0b99ad912f098f78b
#
_entry.id   58e25b7402314de0b99ad912f098f78b
#
_cell.length_a   1.000
_cell.length_b   1.000
_cell.length_c   1.000
_cell.angle_alpha   90.00
_cell.angle_beta   90.00
_cell.angle_gamma   90.00
#
_symmetry.space_group_name_H-M   'P 1'
#
loop_
_entity.id
_entity.type
_entity.pdbx_description
1 polymer ?
#
loop_
_entity_poly.entity_id
_entity_poly.type
_entity_poly.pdbx_seq_one_letter_code
_entity_poly.pdbx_strand_id
1 'polypeptide(L)'
;MTVSWNYNHAEIIADGIVHAVGAALGIAGAAVLLAIAFRFAPGAEIGAVVVYVIGLLSMLGLSMAYNLWPVSPRKWLLRRLDHSSIYLLIAGTYTPFIWQMQSEIMPILLVVVWLTAAAGIALKLFWPGRFDRLSIAFYLMLGWSGVLAYEPMAAALHTTTLWLIAIGGVLYSIGVVFHVWQRLRLHTVIWHGFVVTAALVHYVAVLSCVTLAI
;
A
#
# COMPACT_ATOMS: atom_id res chain seq x y z
N MET A 1 14.38 -0.33 20.81
CA MET A 1 13.78 -1.67 20.76
C MET A 1 14.69 -2.58 19.95
N THR A 2 15.13 -3.69 20.52
CA THR A 2 15.83 -4.74 19.77
C THR A 2 14.79 -5.49 18.95
N VAL A 3 14.94 -5.46 17.64
CA VAL A 3 14.09 -6.28 16.73
C VAL A 3 14.50 -7.74 16.93
N SER A 4 13.58 -8.58 17.40
CA SER A 4 13.80 -10.04 17.46
C SER A 4 13.22 -10.68 16.21
N TRP A 5 14.02 -11.45 15.49
CA TRP A 5 13.60 -12.25 14.34
C TRP A 5 13.46 -13.74 14.69
N ASN A 6 12.97 -14.03 15.92
CA ASN A 6 12.78 -15.40 16.39
C ASN A 6 11.45 -15.97 15.87
N TYR A 7 11.40 -16.24 14.57
CA TYR A 7 10.25 -16.92 13.96
C TYR A 7 10.45 -18.44 13.97
N ASN A 8 9.39 -19.15 14.28
CA ASN A 8 9.35 -20.59 14.15
C ASN A 8 9.30 -20.97 12.64
N HIS A 9 9.78 -22.15 12.28
CA HIS A 9 9.85 -22.61 10.88
C HIS A 9 8.47 -22.62 10.20
N ALA A 10 7.40 -22.99 10.92
CA ALA A 10 6.04 -22.98 10.40
C ALA A 10 5.54 -21.55 10.11
N GLU A 11 5.95 -20.55 10.92
CA GLU A 11 5.62 -19.14 10.69
C GLU A 11 6.31 -18.62 9.42
N ILE A 12 7.57 -18.96 9.20
CA ILE A 12 8.33 -18.58 8.01
C ILE A 12 7.68 -19.16 6.74
N ILE A 13 7.27 -20.44 6.79
CA ILE A 13 6.60 -21.07 5.64
C ILE A 13 5.24 -20.42 5.38
N ALA A 14 4.42 -20.23 6.42
CA ALA A 14 3.11 -19.64 6.27
C ALA A 14 3.20 -18.21 5.74
N ASP A 15 4.14 -17.41 6.24
CA ASP A 15 4.39 -16.05 5.78
C ASP A 15 4.91 -16.03 4.33
N GLY A 16 5.80 -16.97 4.00
CA GLY A 16 6.29 -17.17 2.63
C GLY A 16 5.18 -17.48 1.63
N ILE A 17 4.19 -18.30 2.02
CA ILE A 17 3.02 -18.59 1.17
C ILE A 17 2.18 -17.33 0.94
N VAL A 18 1.91 -16.55 2.00
CA VAL A 18 1.16 -15.28 1.86
C VAL A 18 1.86 -14.32 0.92
N HIS A 19 3.18 -14.15 1.06
CA HIS A 19 3.97 -13.28 0.18
C HIS A 19 4.01 -13.80 -1.26
N ALA A 20 4.17 -15.11 -1.48
CA ALA A 20 4.20 -15.69 -2.82
C ALA A 20 2.85 -15.50 -3.54
N VAL A 21 1.73 -15.75 -2.83
CA VAL A 21 0.38 -15.53 -3.36
C VAL A 21 0.17 -14.04 -3.65
N GLY A 22 0.53 -13.15 -2.71
CA GLY A 22 0.40 -11.71 -2.90
C GLY A 22 1.21 -11.20 -4.09
N ALA A 23 2.46 -11.65 -4.23
CA ALA A 23 3.33 -11.26 -5.35
C ALA A 23 2.77 -11.77 -6.70
N ALA A 24 2.32 -13.03 -6.77
CA ALA A 24 1.73 -13.61 -7.98
C ALA A 24 0.47 -12.84 -8.42
N LEU A 25 -0.45 -12.57 -7.48
CA LEU A 25 -1.67 -11.80 -7.75
C LEU A 25 -1.35 -10.34 -8.11
N GLY A 26 -0.36 -9.73 -7.43
CA GLY A 26 0.08 -8.37 -7.72
C GLY A 26 0.68 -8.22 -9.11
N ILE A 27 1.54 -9.15 -9.53
CA ILE A 27 2.14 -9.16 -10.87
C ILE A 27 1.07 -9.38 -11.95
N ALA A 28 0.20 -10.37 -11.78
CA ALA A 28 -0.89 -10.63 -12.71
C ALA A 28 -1.85 -9.44 -12.81
N GLY A 29 -2.25 -8.89 -11.65
CA GLY A 29 -3.12 -7.71 -11.60
C GLY A 29 -2.47 -6.48 -12.23
N ALA A 30 -1.19 -6.22 -11.96
CA ALA A 30 -0.45 -5.13 -12.59
C ALA A 30 -0.42 -5.24 -14.12
N ALA A 31 -0.17 -6.44 -14.65
CA ALA A 31 -0.16 -6.69 -16.09
C ALA A 31 -1.55 -6.41 -16.71
N VAL A 32 -2.63 -6.88 -16.08
CA VAL A 32 -4.00 -6.64 -16.52
C VAL A 32 -4.34 -5.15 -16.50
N LEU A 33 -4.07 -4.49 -15.37
CA LEU A 33 -4.38 -3.06 -15.18
C LEU A 33 -3.63 -2.19 -16.19
N LEU A 34 -2.32 -2.46 -16.41
CA LEU A 34 -1.53 -1.75 -17.41
C LEU A 34 -2.05 -1.99 -18.83
N ALA A 35 -2.40 -3.24 -19.18
CA ALA A 35 -2.96 -3.56 -20.48
C ALA A 35 -4.26 -2.79 -20.75
N ILE A 36 -5.15 -2.69 -19.74
CA ILE A 36 -6.39 -1.91 -19.82
C ILE A 36 -6.07 -0.42 -19.95
N ALA A 37 -5.18 0.12 -19.11
CA ALA A 37 -4.82 1.53 -19.13
C ALA A 37 -4.20 1.93 -20.49
N PHE A 38 -3.24 1.17 -21.00
CA PHE A 38 -2.62 1.46 -22.29
C PHE A 38 -3.59 1.33 -23.49
N ARG A 39 -4.64 0.52 -23.36
CA ARG A 39 -5.62 0.31 -24.44
C ARG A 39 -6.72 1.36 -24.47
N PHE A 40 -7.12 1.88 -23.30
CA PHE A 40 -8.37 2.62 -23.16
C PHE A 40 -8.24 3.97 -22.45
N ALA A 41 -7.25 4.17 -21.56
CA ALA A 41 -7.14 5.40 -20.78
C ALA A 41 -6.42 6.52 -21.54
N PRO A 42 -6.76 7.80 -21.30
CA PRO A 42 -5.98 8.94 -21.78
C PRO A 42 -4.54 8.92 -21.24
N GLY A 43 -3.58 9.46 -22.02
CA GLY A 43 -2.15 9.34 -21.74
C GLY A 43 -1.72 9.79 -20.33
N ALA A 44 -2.33 10.85 -19.81
CA ALA A 44 -2.01 11.35 -18.46
C ALA A 44 -2.50 10.41 -17.34
N GLU A 45 -3.62 9.72 -17.54
CA GLU A 45 -4.17 8.73 -16.62
C GLU A 45 -3.32 7.47 -16.56
N ILE A 46 -2.69 7.07 -17.68
CA ILE A 46 -1.71 6.00 -17.72
C ILE A 46 -0.58 6.26 -16.72
N GLY A 47 -0.10 7.51 -16.62
CA GLY A 47 0.92 7.90 -15.65
C GLY A 47 0.49 7.63 -14.20
N ALA A 48 -0.75 7.96 -13.85
CA ALA A 48 -1.29 7.70 -12.52
C ALA A 48 -1.37 6.20 -12.20
N VAL A 49 -1.80 5.40 -13.19
CA VAL A 49 -1.84 3.93 -13.06
C VAL A 49 -0.44 3.33 -12.91
N VAL A 50 0.53 3.79 -13.70
CA VAL A 50 1.94 3.34 -13.59
C VAL A 50 2.50 3.62 -12.21
N VAL A 51 2.26 4.80 -11.67
CA VAL A 51 2.70 5.18 -10.31
C VAL A 51 2.08 4.26 -9.25
N TYR A 52 0.80 3.94 -9.35
CA TYR A 52 0.14 2.95 -8.49
C TYR A 52 0.79 1.57 -8.59
N VAL A 53 1.01 1.08 -9.80
CA VAL A 53 1.61 -0.24 -10.05
C VAL A 53 3.03 -0.33 -9.48
N ILE A 54 3.84 0.73 -9.63
CA ILE A 54 5.17 0.81 -9.01
C ILE A 54 5.05 0.70 -7.48
N GLY A 55 4.12 1.42 -6.86
CA GLY A 55 3.86 1.34 -5.42
C GLY A 55 3.47 -0.06 -4.97
N LEU A 56 2.51 -0.68 -5.68
CA LEU A 56 2.00 -2.02 -5.38
C LEU A 56 3.10 -3.08 -5.46
N LEU A 57 3.82 -3.13 -6.59
CA LEU A 57 4.86 -4.13 -6.80
C LEU A 57 6.08 -3.90 -5.90
N SER A 58 6.42 -2.63 -5.60
CA SER A 58 7.47 -2.31 -4.63
C SER A 58 7.12 -2.81 -3.23
N MET A 59 5.89 -2.57 -2.76
CA MET A 59 5.45 -3.03 -1.45
C MET A 59 5.45 -4.55 -1.36
N LEU A 60 4.83 -5.25 -2.32
CA LEU A 60 4.77 -6.71 -2.30
C LEU A 60 6.16 -7.35 -2.42
N GLY A 61 7.01 -6.84 -3.31
CA GLY A 61 8.35 -7.37 -3.56
C GLY A 61 9.32 -7.10 -2.42
N LEU A 62 9.33 -5.88 -1.88
CA LEU A 62 10.23 -5.51 -0.77
C LEU A 62 9.81 -6.17 0.54
N SER A 63 8.51 -6.31 0.79
CA SER A 63 7.99 -7.02 1.95
C SER A 63 8.36 -8.51 1.88
N MET A 64 8.16 -9.16 0.75
CA MET A 64 8.60 -10.53 0.52
C MET A 64 10.13 -10.68 0.72
N ALA A 65 10.92 -9.79 0.11
CA ALA A 65 12.36 -9.82 0.23
C ALA A 65 12.82 -9.65 1.69
N TYR A 66 12.23 -8.68 2.44
CA TYR A 66 12.58 -8.48 3.85
C TYR A 66 12.22 -9.67 4.72
N ASN A 67 11.01 -10.20 4.60
CA ASN A 67 10.52 -11.22 5.52
C ASN A 67 11.22 -12.58 5.29
N LEU A 68 11.48 -12.93 4.04
CA LEU A 68 12.12 -14.22 3.69
C LEU A 68 13.65 -14.18 3.71
N TRP A 69 14.29 -13.00 3.78
CA TRP A 69 15.74 -12.90 3.79
C TRP A 69 16.34 -13.40 5.11
N PRO A 70 17.44 -14.15 5.08
CA PRO A 70 18.12 -14.59 6.30
C PRO A 70 18.64 -13.39 7.11
N VAL A 71 18.74 -13.58 8.44
CA VAL A 71 19.23 -12.55 9.35
C VAL A 71 20.66 -12.16 8.95
N SER A 72 20.85 -10.91 8.57
CA SER A 72 22.12 -10.39 8.05
C SER A 72 22.08 -8.84 8.03
N PRO A 73 23.20 -8.16 7.82
CA PRO A 73 23.21 -6.71 7.62
C PRO A 73 22.29 -6.24 6.47
N ARG A 74 22.13 -7.05 5.41
CA ARG A 74 21.23 -6.76 4.29
C ARG A 74 19.75 -6.77 4.72
N LYS A 75 19.36 -7.60 5.68
CA LYS A 75 17.99 -7.61 6.22
C LYS A 75 17.60 -6.27 6.86
N TRP A 76 18.55 -5.55 7.45
CA TRP A 76 18.32 -4.21 7.97
C TRP A 76 18.04 -3.18 6.85
N LEU A 77 18.72 -3.29 5.72
CA LEU A 77 18.42 -2.46 4.56
C LEU A 77 17.03 -2.79 3.99
N LEU A 78 16.75 -4.08 3.81
CA LEU A 78 15.43 -4.54 3.32
C LEU A 78 14.30 -4.06 4.24
N ARG A 79 14.49 -4.09 5.57
CA ARG A 79 13.52 -3.55 6.52
C ARG A 79 13.22 -2.06 6.30
N ARG A 80 14.24 -1.25 6.00
CA ARG A 80 14.04 0.18 5.70
C ARG A 80 13.22 0.36 4.42
N LEU A 81 13.56 -0.40 3.39
CA LEU A 81 12.88 -0.35 2.09
C LEU A 81 11.45 -0.86 2.17
N ASP A 82 11.22 -1.99 2.86
CA ASP A 82 9.90 -2.56 3.10
C ASP A 82 8.98 -1.54 3.79
N HIS A 83 9.42 -0.97 4.92
CA HIS A 83 8.63 0.03 5.63
C HIS A 83 8.45 1.34 4.86
N SER A 84 9.38 1.70 3.99
CA SER A 84 9.27 2.87 3.11
C SER A 84 8.26 2.64 1.99
N SER A 85 8.18 1.41 1.48
CA SER A 85 7.28 1.05 0.37
C SER A 85 5.80 1.17 0.73
N ILE A 86 5.45 1.12 2.03
CA ILE A 86 4.08 1.35 2.51
C ILE A 86 3.64 2.78 2.16
N TYR A 87 4.48 3.79 2.43
CA TYR A 87 4.17 5.18 2.05
C TYR A 87 4.05 5.35 0.54
N LEU A 88 4.94 4.68 -0.21
CA LEU A 88 4.91 4.70 -1.66
C LEU A 88 3.59 4.09 -2.20
N LEU A 89 3.15 2.96 -1.62
CA LEU A 89 1.88 2.34 -1.99
C LEU A 89 0.70 3.26 -1.68
N ILE A 90 0.65 3.86 -0.48
CA ILE A 90 -0.46 4.75 -0.09
C ILE A 90 -0.55 5.92 -1.08
N ALA A 91 0.55 6.65 -1.32
CA ALA A 91 0.56 7.77 -2.25
C ALA A 91 0.25 7.32 -3.69
N GLY A 92 0.81 6.18 -4.11
CA GLY A 92 0.52 5.58 -5.41
C GLY A 92 -0.95 5.21 -5.58
N THR A 93 -1.60 4.70 -4.52
CA THR A 93 -3.03 4.34 -4.52
C THR A 93 -3.92 5.59 -4.62
N TYR A 94 -3.57 6.67 -3.95
CA TYR A 94 -4.31 7.93 -4.06
C TYR A 94 -4.19 8.58 -5.44
N THR A 95 -3.08 8.39 -6.13
CA THR A 95 -2.79 9.09 -7.38
C THR A 95 -3.87 8.90 -8.45
N PRO A 96 -4.31 7.70 -8.84
CA PRO A 96 -5.37 7.53 -9.83
C PRO A 96 -6.74 8.09 -9.36
N PHE A 97 -7.07 8.02 -8.06
CA PHE A 97 -8.32 8.55 -7.56
C PHE A 97 -8.35 10.08 -7.59
N ILE A 98 -7.26 10.73 -7.13
CA ILE A 98 -7.15 12.19 -7.16
C ILE A 98 -7.12 12.68 -8.60
N TRP A 99 -6.52 11.92 -9.52
CA TRP A 99 -6.45 12.29 -10.94
C TRP A 99 -7.82 12.41 -11.59
N GLN A 100 -8.82 11.64 -11.15
CA GLN A 100 -10.21 11.73 -11.63
C GLN A 100 -10.95 12.96 -11.12
N MET A 101 -10.45 13.59 -10.07
CA MET A 101 -11.06 14.81 -9.53
C MET A 101 -10.74 16.02 -10.41
N GLN A 102 -11.43 16.25 -11.50
CA GLN A 102 -11.24 17.40 -12.40
C GLN A 102 -11.54 18.73 -11.69
N SER A 103 -10.81 19.05 -10.63
CA SER A 103 -11.03 20.20 -9.76
C SER A 103 -9.72 20.94 -9.48
N GLU A 104 -9.78 22.23 -9.16
CA GLU A 104 -8.62 23.05 -8.83
C GLU A 104 -7.84 22.55 -7.58
N ILE A 105 -8.48 21.74 -6.72
CA ILE A 105 -7.86 21.17 -5.53
C ILE A 105 -6.98 19.94 -5.84
N MET A 106 -7.15 19.30 -7.01
CA MET A 106 -6.44 18.10 -7.40
C MET A 106 -4.91 18.21 -7.28
N PRO A 107 -4.23 19.22 -7.86
CA PRO A 107 -2.78 19.31 -7.76
C PRO A 107 -2.33 19.55 -6.31
N ILE A 108 -3.10 20.25 -5.51
CA ILE A 108 -2.79 20.49 -4.10
C ILE A 108 -2.83 19.16 -3.33
N LEU A 109 -3.87 18.36 -3.53
CA LEU A 109 -4.01 17.04 -2.88
C LEU A 109 -2.87 16.11 -3.27
N LEU A 110 -2.51 16.05 -4.56
CA LEU A 110 -1.36 15.25 -5.02
C LEU A 110 -0.06 15.69 -4.33
N VAL A 111 0.22 16.99 -4.30
CA VAL A 111 1.42 17.53 -3.65
C VAL A 111 1.43 17.17 -2.15
N VAL A 112 0.33 17.37 -1.44
CA VAL A 112 0.24 17.07 -0.01
C VAL A 112 0.46 15.59 0.27
N VAL A 113 -0.20 14.70 -0.47
CA VAL A 113 -0.06 13.25 -0.30
C VAL A 113 1.39 12.80 -0.57
N TRP A 114 2.00 13.28 -1.67
CA TRP A 114 3.35 12.89 -2.03
C TRP A 114 4.42 13.49 -1.11
N LEU A 115 4.27 14.73 -0.65
CA LEU A 115 5.19 15.33 0.33
C LEU A 115 5.11 14.58 1.67
N THR A 116 3.91 14.21 2.12
CA THR A 116 3.72 13.43 3.34
C THR A 116 4.35 12.04 3.21
N ALA A 117 4.16 11.38 2.07
CA ALA A 117 4.79 10.09 1.78
C ALA A 117 6.32 10.21 1.73
N ALA A 118 6.86 11.23 1.06
CA ALA A 118 8.30 11.48 0.99
C ALA A 118 8.91 11.71 2.37
N ALA A 119 8.25 12.49 3.23
CA ALA A 119 8.68 12.68 4.62
C ALA A 119 8.68 11.36 5.41
N GLY A 120 7.65 10.52 5.25
CA GLY A 120 7.57 9.20 5.87
C GLY A 120 8.67 8.25 5.37
N ILE A 121 8.94 8.22 4.07
CA ILE A 121 10.04 7.47 3.45
C ILE A 121 11.38 7.93 4.02
N ALA A 122 11.65 9.23 4.04
CA ALA A 122 12.86 9.80 4.59
C ALA A 122 13.05 9.40 6.06
N LEU A 123 11.98 9.45 6.86
CA LEU A 123 12.01 9.03 8.26
C LEU A 123 12.45 7.56 8.40
N LYS A 124 11.95 6.66 7.54
CA LYS A 124 12.31 5.23 7.58
C LYS A 124 13.72 4.94 7.08
N LEU A 125 14.18 5.67 6.07
CA LEU A 125 15.52 5.49 5.52
C LEU A 125 16.61 6.02 6.47
N PHE A 126 16.42 7.21 7.05
CA PHE A 126 17.45 7.88 7.85
C PHE A 126 17.39 7.57 9.35
N TRP A 127 16.20 7.25 9.90
CA TRP A 127 16.03 6.91 11.34
C TRP A 127 15.31 5.57 11.55
N PRO A 128 15.87 4.47 11.05
CA PRO A 128 15.23 3.16 11.13
C PRO A 128 15.04 2.69 12.57
N GLY A 129 13.85 2.21 12.91
CA GLY A 129 13.52 1.64 14.22
C GLY A 129 13.23 2.66 15.32
N ARG A 130 13.57 3.93 15.11
CA ARG A 130 13.40 4.96 16.17
C ARG A 130 11.94 5.38 16.36
N PHE A 131 11.16 5.39 15.28
CA PHE A 131 9.80 5.92 15.26
C PHE A 131 8.76 4.91 14.73
N ASP A 132 8.93 3.62 15.02
CA ASP A 132 8.08 2.58 14.41
C ASP A 132 6.60 2.74 14.81
N ARG A 133 6.29 3.02 16.07
CA ARG A 133 4.90 3.27 16.51
C ARG A 133 4.30 4.54 15.90
N LEU A 134 5.11 5.60 15.82
CA LEU A 134 4.69 6.85 15.20
C LEU A 134 4.43 6.66 13.70
N SER A 135 5.22 5.83 13.02
CA SER A 135 5.02 5.51 11.61
C SER A 135 3.72 4.77 11.36
N ILE A 136 3.30 3.88 12.26
CA ILE A 136 1.98 3.22 12.16
C ILE A 136 0.85 4.26 12.20
N ALA A 137 0.94 5.23 13.12
CA ALA A 137 -0.03 6.32 13.17
C ALA A 137 -0.01 7.15 11.87
N PHE A 138 1.17 7.45 11.33
CA PHE A 138 1.29 8.16 10.05
C PHE A 138 0.74 7.37 8.86
N TYR A 139 0.94 6.03 8.81
CA TYR A 139 0.31 5.20 7.76
C TYR A 139 -1.21 5.30 7.82
N LEU A 140 -1.79 5.19 9.03
CA LEU A 140 -3.24 5.28 9.21
C LEU A 140 -3.74 6.69 8.89
N MET A 141 -3.10 7.75 9.40
CA MET A 141 -3.50 9.13 9.10
C MET A 141 -3.44 9.42 7.60
N LEU A 142 -2.35 9.03 6.92
CA LEU A 142 -2.22 9.21 5.48
C LEU A 142 -3.26 8.35 4.72
N GLY A 143 -3.46 7.08 5.14
CA GLY A 143 -4.43 6.19 4.51
C GLY A 143 -5.88 6.68 4.63
N TRP A 144 -6.24 7.33 5.74
CA TRP A 144 -7.58 7.88 5.97
C TRP A 144 -7.71 9.36 5.55
N SER A 145 -6.64 10.00 5.08
CA SER A 145 -6.69 11.41 4.68
C SER A 145 -7.70 11.71 3.55
N GLY A 146 -8.06 10.70 2.75
CA GLY A 146 -9.11 10.82 1.73
C GLY A 146 -10.48 11.19 2.27
N VAL A 147 -10.76 10.95 3.55
CA VAL A 147 -11.99 11.39 4.20
C VAL A 147 -12.10 12.92 4.22
N LEU A 148 -10.98 13.65 4.30
CA LEU A 148 -10.94 15.11 4.24
C LEU A 148 -11.27 15.64 2.84
N ALA A 149 -11.12 14.82 1.82
CA ALA A 149 -11.45 15.13 0.43
C ALA A 149 -12.69 14.34 -0.05
N TYR A 150 -13.58 13.95 0.87
CA TYR A 150 -14.72 13.08 0.55
C TYR A 150 -15.64 13.71 -0.51
N GLU A 151 -16.00 14.98 -0.37
CA GLU A 151 -16.92 15.65 -1.31
C GLU A 151 -16.40 15.65 -2.74
N PRO A 152 -15.17 16.13 -3.04
CA PRO A 152 -14.64 16.07 -4.39
C PRO A 152 -14.40 14.64 -4.88
N MET A 153 -14.07 13.69 -3.99
CA MET A 153 -13.97 12.27 -4.36
C MET A 153 -15.33 11.68 -4.73
N ALA A 154 -16.37 11.98 -3.95
CA ALA A 154 -17.72 11.48 -4.19
C ALA A 154 -18.35 12.07 -5.47
N ALA A 155 -17.95 13.28 -5.86
CA ALA A 155 -18.38 13.89 -7.12
C ALA A 155 -17.67 13.28 -8.35
N ALA A 156 -16.45 12.75 -8.18
CA ALA A 156 -15.61 12.27 -9.28
C ALA A 156 -15.64 10.75 -9.45
N LEU A 157 -15.84 10.00 -8.37
CA LEU A 157 -15.71 8.54 -8.35
C LEU A 157 -17.06 7.85 -8.24
N HIS A 158 -17.18 6.71 -8.91
CA HIS A 158 -18.37 5.88 -8.77
C HIS A 158 -18.52 5.35 -7.33
N THR A 159 -19.76 5.24 -6.85
CA THR A 159 -20.07 4.80 -5.47
C THR A 159 -19.41 3.46 -5.11
N THR A 160 -19.33 2.53 -6.04
CA THR A 160 -18.63 1.23 -5.83
C THR A 160 -17.15 1.45 -5.53
N THR A 161 -16.46 2.36 -6.23
CA THR A 161 -15.05 2.70 -5.99
C THR A 161 -14.86 3.27 -4.58
N LEU A 162 -15.74 4.16 -4.13
CA LEU A 162 -15.70 4.73 -2.78
C LEU A 162 -15.85 3.66 -1.70
N TRP A 163 -16.78 2.71 -1.87
CA TRP A 163 -16.93 1.58 -0.95
C TRP A 163 -15.71 0.69 -0.91
N LEU A 164 -15.10 0.39 -2.06
CA LEU A 164 -13.88 -0.42 -2.12
C LEU A 164 -12.70 0.30 -1.42
N ILE A 165 -12.56 1.61 -1.57
CA ILE A 165 -11.56 2.41 -0.85
C ILE A 165 -11.78 2.30 0.66
N ALA A 166 -13.03 2.48 1.12
CA ALA A 166 -13.37 2.40 2.54
C ALA A 166 -13.11 0.99 3.12
N ILE A 167 -13.55 -0.07 2.42
CA ILE A 167 -13.35 -1.46 2.83
C ILE A 167 -11.85 -1.78 2.92
N GLY A 168 -11.04 -1.39 1.92
CA GLY A 168 -9.61 -1.57 1.95
C GLY A 168 -8.94 -0.85 3.11
N GLY A 169 -9.35 0.40 3.41
CA GLY A 169 -8.87 1.16 4.57
C GLY A 169 -9.21 0.49 5.90
N VAL A 170 -10.41 -0.05 6.04
CA VAL A 170 -10.83 -0.82 7.23
C VAL A 170 -9.99 -2.10 7.36
N LEU A 171 -9.77 -2.84 6.27
CA LEU A 171 -8.94 -4.06 6.30
C LEU A 171 -7.50 -3.77 6.72
N TYR A 172 -6.87 -2.71 6.20
CA TYR A 172 -5.55 -2.28 6.67
C TYR A 172 -5.56 -1.92 8.15
N SER A 173 -6.59 -1.20 8.62
CA SER A 173 -6.72 -0.78 10.02
C SER A 173 -6.88 -1.98 10.96
N ILE A 174 -7.68 -2.98 10.57
CA ILE A 174 -7.82 -4.24 11.32
C ILE A 174 -6.48 -4.99 11.31
N GLY A 175 -5.79 -5.05 10.18
CA GLY A 175 -4.47 -5.66 10.08
C GLY A 175 -3.47 -5.06 11.06
N VAL A 176 -3.47 -3.73 11.25
CA VAL A 176 -2.58 -3.06 12.22
C VAL A 176 -2.79 -3.59 13.64
N VAL A 177 -4.02 -3.97 14.03
CA VAL A 177 -4.26 -4.55 15.35
C VAL A 177 -3.43 -5.83 15.53
N PHE A 178 -3.41 -6.70 14.52
CA PHE A 178 -2.60 -7.93 14.55
C PHE A 178 -1.10 -7.62 14.49
N HIS A 179 -0.69 -6.62 13.71
CA HIS A 179 0.71 -6.18 13.65
C HIS A 179 1.26 -5.76 15.03
N VAL A 180 0.47 -5.04 15.82
CA VAL A 180 0.89 -4.59 17.16
C VAL A 180 0.70 -5.64 18.25
N TRP A 181 -0.09 -6.68 18.00
CA TRP A 181 -0.39 -7.74 18.96
C TRP A 181 0.67 -8.85 18.95
N GLN A 182 1.90 -8.49 19.32
CA GLN A 182 3.08 -9.38 19.25
C GLN A 182 2.99 -10.67 20.10
N ARG A 183 2.03 -10.76 21.03
CA ARG A 183 1.79 -11.98 21.83
C ARG A 183 0.97 -13.03 21.09
N LEU A 184 0.27 -12.65 20.03
CA LEU A 184 -0.51 -13.58 19.23
C LEU A 184 0.41 -14.42 18.37
N ARG A 185 0.24 -15.75 18.40
CA ARG A 185 0.94 -16.66 17.50
C ARG A 185 0.54 -16.35 16.05
N LEU A 186 1.49 -16.39 15.14
CA LEU A 186 1.28 -16.06 13.72
C LEU A 186 0.82 -14.62 13.44
N HIS A 187 0.98 -13.68 14.39
CA HIS A 187 0.51 -12.30 14.23
C HIS A 187 1.05 -11.64 12.95
N THR A 188 2.30 -11.91 12.55
CA THR A 188 2.92 -11.40 11.35
C THR A 188 2.25 -11.97 10.09
N VAL A 189 1.99 -13.27 10.08
CA VAL A 189 1.30 -13.95 8.96
C VAL A 189 -0.11 -13.39 8.77
N ILE A 190 -0.85 -13.22 9.88
CA ILE A 190 -2.20 -12.63 9.87
C ILE A 190 -2.15 -11.19 9.36
N TRP A 191 -1.18 -10.40 9.84
CA TRP A 191 -0.96 -9.03 9.37
C TRP A 191 -0.73 -8.97 7.86
N HIS A 192 0.19 -9.79 7.33
CA HIS A 192 0.46 -9.82 5.88
C HIS A 192 -0.74 -10.32 5.08
N GLY A 193 -1.52 -11.27 5.63
CA GLY A 193 -2.79 -11.69 5.04
C GLY A 193 -3.78 -10.53 4.88
N PHE A 194 -3.93 -9.68 5.90
CA PHE A 194 -4.75 -8.47 5.84
C PHE A 194 -4.19 -7.46 4.82
N VAL A 195 -2.86 -7.27 4.79
CA VAL A 195 -2.20 -6.35 3.84
C VAL A 195 -2.46 -6.79 2.40
N VAL A 196 -2.27 -8.06 2.07
CA VAL A 196 -2.52 -8.60 0.72
C VAL A 196 -3.99 -8.47 0.35
N THR A 197 -4.91 -8.81 1.26
CA THR A 197 -6.35 -8.70 1.01
C THR A 197 -6.77 -7.24 0.80
N ALA A 198 -6.30 -6.32 1.63
CA ALA A 198 -6.58 -4.89 1.49
C ALA A 198 -6.00 -4.32 0.18
N ALA A 199 -4.78 -4.75 -0.19
CA ALA A 199 -4.16 -4.35 -1.46
C ALA A 199 -4.97 -4.86 -2.67
N LEU A 200 -5.53 -6.08 -2.60
CA LEU A 200 -6.41 -6.61 -3.65
C LEU A 200 -7.72 -5.82 -3.75
N VAL A 201 -8.33 -5.44 -2.63
CA VAL A 201 -9.54 -4.61 -2.61
C VAL A 201 -9.24 -3.23 -3.21
N HIS A 202 -8.13 -2.61 -2.84
CA HIS A 202 -7.70 -1.34 -3.44
C HIS A 202 -7.32 -1.49 -4.92
N TYR A 203 -6.75 -2.63 -5.32
CA TYR A 203 -6.53 -2.93 -6.73
C TYR A 203 -7.84 -2.92 -7.52
N VAL A 204 -8.89 -3.59 -6.99
CA VAL A 204 -10.22 -3.57 -7.62
C VAL A 204 -10.80 -2.15 -7.63
N ALA A 205 -10.55 -1.34 -6.59
CA ALA A 205 -10.96 0.07 -6.57
C ALA A 205 -10.29 0.88 -7.68
N VAL A 206 -8.97 0.71 -7.89
CA VAL A 206 -8.22 1.39 -8.96
C VAL A 206 -8.69 0.88 -10.34
N LEU A 207 -8.88 -0.42 -10.50
CA LEU A 207 -9.42 -1.00 -11.72
C LEU A 207 -10.81 -0.44 -12.04
N SER A 208 -11.71 -0.39 -11.05
CA SER A 208 -13.04 0.21 -11.17
C SER A 208 -12.96 1.69 -11.54
N CYS A 209 -12.05 2.44 -10.93
CA CYS A 209 -11.82 3.85 -11.22
C CYS A 209 -11.45 4.06 -12.70
N VAL A 210 -10.50 3.26 -13.21
CA VAL A 210 -10.05 3.36 -14.62
C VAL A 210 -11.12 2.87 -15.61
N THR A 211 -11.83 1.78 -15.31
CA THR A 211 -12.80 1.19 -16.26
C THR A 211 -14.15 1.90 -16.28
N LEU A 212 -14.56 2.58 -15.20
CA LEU A 212 -15.82 3.32 -15.15
C LEU A 212 -15.66 4.80 -15.55
N ALA A 213 -14.42 5.26 -15.74
CA ALA A 213 -14.13 6.57 -16.31
C ALA A 213 -14.11 6.57 -17.85
N ILE A 214 -14.06 5.39 -18.46
CA ILE A 214 -14.13 5.16 -19.92
C ILE A 214 -15.59 5.07 -20.35
#